data_7623f18d300bf7286af690821271b394
#
_entry.id   7623f18d300bf7286af690821271b394
#
_cell.length_a   1.000
_cell.length_b   1.000
_cell.length_c   1.000
_cell.angle_alpha   90.00
_cell.angle_beta   90.00
_cell.angle_gamma   90.00
#
_symmetry.space_group_name_H-M   'P 1'
#
loop_
_entity.id
_entity.type
_entity.pdbx_description
1 polymer ?
#
loop_
_entity_poly.entity_id
_entity_poly.type
_entity_poly.pdbx_seq_one_letter_code
_entity_poly.pdbx_strand_id
1 'polypeptide(L)'
;YGYYTLRLPPGRHELYIQGMGMKDTRRQIMLHSDGKLDIELEEQVYTLKEVTISSEKIANVRNTTMGVERLKVKDIKNIPMAFGEVDIMKVVMSLPGVKAVGEASSGFNVRGGATDQNLILFNDGTVYNPTHLFGFFSVFNPDVVKDMELYKSSIPAKYGGRISSVHDINSREGNKQEFQG
;
A
#
# COMPACT_ATOMS: atom_id res chain seq x y z
N TYR A 1 15.46 -36.42 20.12
CA TYR A 1 16.66 -37.18 19.71
C TYR A 1 16.28 -37.99 18.49
N GLY A 2 17.04 -37.83 17.37
CA GLY A 2 16.87 -38.58 16.14
C GLY A 2 18.10 -39.44 15.83
N TYR A 3 17.89 -40.59 15.21
CA TYR A 3 18.97 -41.41 14.70
C TYR A 3 18.90 -41.45 13.19
N TYR A 4 20.07 -41.44 12.56
CA TYR A 4 20.19 -41.58 11.11
C TYR A 4 21.31 -42.55 10.76
N THR A 5 21.23 -43.17 9.62
CA THR A 5 22.28 -44.02 9.07
C THR A 5 22.47 -43.67 7.61
N LEU A 6 23.71 -43.38 7.25
CA LEU A 6 24.10 -43.08 5.87
C LEU A 6 25.17 -44.08 5.42
N ARG A 7 25.02 -44.64 4.22
CA ARG A 7 26.07 -45.46 3.60
C ARG A 7 26.69 -44.62 2.48
N LEU A 8 27.93 -44.23 2.71
CA LEU A 8 28.67 -43.37 1.79
C LEU A 8 30.01 -44.01 1.47
N PRO A 9 30.56 -43.89 0.26
CA PRO A 9 31.90 -44.30 -0.04
C PRO A 9 32.92 -43.44 0.72
N PRO A 10 34.17 -43.92 0.96
CA PRO A 10 35.23 -43.11 1.52
C PRO A 10 35.48 -41.86 0.62
N GLY A 11 35.67 -40.71 1.26
CA GLY A 11 35.91 -39.46 0.55
C GLY A 11 35.27 -38.22 1.22
N ARG A 12 35.28 -37.11 0.50
CA ARG A 12 34.68 -35.85 0.96
C ARG A 12 33.21 -35.82 0.59
N HIS A 13 32.36 -35.50 1.60
CA HIS A 13 30.92 -35.37 1.43
C HIS A 13 30.43 -34.07 2.06
N GLU A 14 29.36 -33.51 1.51
CA GLU A 14 28.61 -32.41 2.09
C GLU A 14 27.26 -32.96 2.55
N LEU A 15 27.00 -32.84 3.86
CA LEU A 15 25.73 -33.22 4.46
C LEU A 15 24.86 -31.98 4.55
N TYR A 16 23.66 -32.06 4.00
CA TYR A 16 22.61 -31.04 4.13
C TYR A 16 21.53 -31.59 5.05
N ILE A 17 21.34 -30.94 6.18
CA ILE A 17 20.45 -31.41 7.25
C ILE A 17 19.30 -30.45 7.37
N GLN A 18 18.09 -30.96 7.17
CA GLN A 18 16.85 -30.20 7.34
C GLN A 18 16.01 -30.88 8.40
N GLY A 19 15.46 -30.09 9.32
CA GLY A 19 14.53 -30.56 10.35
C GLY A 19 13.36 -29.59 10.48
N MET A 20 12.17 -30.11 10.73
CA MET A 20 10.99 -29.25 10.97
C MET A 20 11.22 -28.41 12.22
N GLY A 21 11.20 -27.10 12.09
CA GLY A 21 11.47 -26.18 13.19
C GLY A 21 12.95 -25.99 13.55
N MET A 22 13.85 -26.56 12.76
CA MET A 22 15.29 -26.42 12.95
C MET A 22 15.91 -25.62 11.80
N LYS A 23 17.02 -24.96 12.10
CA LYS A 23 17.78 -24.20 11.11
C LYS A 23 18.52 -25.15 10.18
N ASP A 24 18.37 -24.96 8.87
CA ASP A 24 19.09 -25.74 7.87
C ASP A 24 20.59 -25.64 8.09
N THR A 25 21.24 -26.78 8.21
CA THR A 25 22.67 -26.86 8.51
C THR A 25 23.41 -27.62 7.42
N ARG A 26 24.54 -27.10 6.98
CA ARG A 26 25.45 -27.77 6.05
C ARG A 26 26.75 -28.13 6.78
N ARG A 27 27.18 -29.39 6.62
CA ARG A 27 28.44 -29.88 7.19
C ARG A 27 29.25 -30.58 6.13
N GLN A 28 30.52 -30.20 5.99
CA GLN A 28 31.48 -30.92 5.17
C GLN A 28 32.20 -31.95 6.04
N ILE A 29 32.19 -33.20 5.60
CA ILE A 29 32.84 -34.30 6.27
C ILE A 29 33.81 -34.98 5.33
N MET A 30 34.87 -35.57 5.91
CA MET A 30 35.80 -36.48 5.23
C MET A 30 35.64 -37.86 5.85
N LEU A 31 35.08 -38.78 5.07
CA LEU A 31 34.85 -40.15 5.53
C LEU A 31 36.08 -41.02 5.18
N HIS A 32 36.75 -41.53 6.18
CA HIS A 32 37.88 -42.46 6.01
C HIS A 32 37.50 -43.92 6.29
N SER A 33 36.60 -44.14 7.23
CA SER A 33 36.10 -45.44 7.66
C SER A 33 34.74 -45.27 8.35
N ASP A 34 34.14 -46.36 8.78
CA ASP A 34 32.89 -46.33 9.54
C ASP A 34 33.07 -45.48 10.82
N GLY A 35 32.08 -44.66 11.11
CA GLY A 35 32.15 -43.75 12.23
C GLY A 35 30.78 -43.30 12.69
N LYS A 36 30.76 -42.54 13.77
CA LYS A 36 29.58 -41.89 14.34
C LYS A 36 29.77 -40.39 14.27
N LEU A 37 28.75 -39.68 13.84
CA LEU A 37 28.71 -38.21 13.78
C LEU A 37 27.46 -37.74 14.50
N ASP A 38 27.62 -37.02 15.58
CA ASP A 38 26.54 -36.34 16.28
C ASP A 38 26.47 -34.89 15.78
N ILE A 39 25.25 -34.44 15.42
CA ILE A 39 25.02 -33.13 14.89
C ILE A 39 24.00 -32.43 15.77
N GLU A 40 24.39 -31.31 16.33
CA GLU A 40 23.50 -30.41 17.05
C GLU A 40 22.84 -29.43 16.06
N LEU A 41 21.52 -29.38 16.10
CA LEU A 41 20.72 -28.44 15.29
C LEU A 41 20.21 -27.31 16.17
N GLU A 42 20.29 -26.11 15.67
CA GLU A 42 19.71 -24.92 16.31
C GLU A 42 18.23 -24.85 15.98
N GLU A 43 17.40 -24.51 16.96
CA GLU A 43 16.00 -24.21 16.71
C GLU A 43 15.89 -22.97 15.81
N GLN A 44 15.12 -23.11 14.76
CA GLN A 44 14.76 -21.97 13.94
C GLN A 44 13.62 -21.22 14.62
N VAL A 45 13.96 -20.23 15.42
CA VAL A 45 12.99 -19.25 15.90
C VAL A 45 12.57 -18.44 14.66
N TYR A 46 11.43 -18.81 14.09
CA TYR A 46 10.72 -17.89 13.21
C TYR A 46 10.26 -16.71 14.09
N THR A 47 11.09 -15.72 14.24
CA THR A 47 10.54 -14.38 14.48
C THR A 47 9.65 -14.14 13.29
N LEU A 48 8.36 -14.39 13.43
CA LEU A 48 7.36 -13.75 12.58
C LEU A 48 7.84 -12.31 12.53
N LYS A 49 8.29 -11.87 11.35
CA LYS A 49 8.50 -10.44 11.14
C LYS A 49 7.23 -9.85 11.69
N GLU A 50 7.36 -9.22 12.85
CA GLU A 50 6.29 -8.44 13.44
C GLU A 50 5.72 -7.73 12.23
N VAL A 51 4.49 -8.09 11.87
CA VAL A 51 3.77 -7.31 10.88
C VAL A 51 3.74 -5.97 11.57
N THR A 52 4.70 -5.15 11.24
CA THR A 52 4.72 -3.76 11.63
C THR A 52 3.40 -3.28 11.06
N ILE A 53 2.36 -3.36 11.92
CA ILE A 53 1.07 -2.76 11.63
C ILE A 53 1.48 -1.32 11.42
N SER A 54 1.62 -1.03 10.14
CA SER A 54 2.39 0.06 9.60
C SER A 54 2.17 1.30 10.46
N SER A 55 3.20 2.10 10.59
CA SER A 55 3.19 3.43 11.17
C SER A 55 1.95 4.27 10.79
N GLU A 56 1.22 3.88 9.75
CA GLU A 56 -0.06 4.46 9.33
C GLU A 56 -1.18 4.27 10.35
N LYS A 57 -1.29 3.12 11.05
CA LYS A 57 -2.25 2.98 12.16
C LYS A 57 -1.86 3.83 13.36
N ILE A 58 -0.57 3.90 13.65
CA ILE A 58 -0.05 4.74 14.74
C ILE A 58 -0.09 6.22 14.34
N ALA A 59 0.14 6.54 13.07
CA ALA A 59 -0.03 7.88 12.54
C ALA A 59 -1.50 8.34 12.59
N ASN A 60 -2.45 7.46 12.32
CA ASN A 60 -3.88 7.77 12.44
C ASN A 60 -4.31 7.97 13.90
N VAL A 61 -3.69 7.30 14.86
CA VAL A 61 -3.94 7.51 16.30
C VAL A 61 -3.24 8.79 16.82
N ARG A 62 -2.09 9.15 16.25
CA ARG A 62 -1.34 10.37 16.62
C ARG A 62 -1.78 11.62 15.87
N ASN A 63 -2.37 11.47 14.69
CA ASN A 63 -2.94 12.60 13.96
C ASN A 63 -4.25 13.00 14.62
N THR A 64 -4.26 14.16 15.24
CA THR A 64 -5.44 14.81 15.83
C THR A 64 -6.50 15.23 14.82
N THR A 65 -6.22 15.07 13.52
CA THR A 65 -7.15 15.39 12.43
C THR A 65 -8.06 14.20 12.15
N MET A 66 -9.21 14.17 12.83
CA MET A 66 -10.27 13.21 12.55
C MET A 66 -10.92 13.52 11.19
N GLY A 67 -11.20 12.47 10.40
CA GLY A 67 -11.94 12.59 9.13
C GLY A 67 -11.09 12.96 7.92
N VAL A 68 -9.78 12.75 7.99
CA VAL A 68 -8.86 12.82 6.84
C VAL A 68 -8.58 11.42 6.33
N GLU A 69 -8.82 11.19 5.05
CA GLU A 69 -8.43 9.98 4.34
C GLU A 69 -7.31 10.28 3.35
N ARG A 70 -6.25 9.48 3.41
CA ARG A 70 -5.10 9.57 2.50
C ARG A 70 -5.11 8.39 1.55
N LEU A 71 -5.15 8.69 0.27
CA LEU A 71 -5.14 7.73 -0.82
C LEU A 71 -3.84 7.86 -1.60
N LYS A 72 -3.04 6.79 -1.60
CA LYS A 72 -1.87 6.70 -2.48
C LYS A 72 -2.31 6.07 -3.80
N VAL A 73 -1.93 6.67 -4.91
CA VAL A 73 -2.31 6.16 -6.23
C VAL A 73 -1.78 4.75 -6.50
N LYS A 74 -0.66 4.37 -5.88
CA LYS A 74 -0.15 2.99 -5.94
C LYS A 74 -1.15 1.96 -5.41
N ASP A 75 -1.89 2.31 -4.35
CA ASP A 75 -2.88 1.42 -3.74
C ASP A 75 -4.17 1.37 -4.58
N ILE A 76 -4.48 2.50 -5.22
CA ILE A 76 -5.65 2.64 -6.10
C ILE A 76 -5.51 1.81 -7.38
N LYS A 77 -4.31 1.72 -7.96
CA LYS A 77 -4.05 0.94 -9.20
C LYS A 77 -4.38 -0.56 -9.07
N ASN A 78 -4.48 -1.08 -7.87
CA ASN A 78 -4.84 -2.47 -7.60
C ASN A 78 -6.35 -2.70 -7.49
N ILE A 79 -7.17 -1.66 -7.58
CA ILE A 79 -8.63 -1.77 -7.48
C ILE A 79 -9.19 -2.03 -8.89
N PRO A 80 -9.88 -3.15 -9.13
CA PRO A 80 -10.50 -3.41 -10.43
C PRO A 80 -11.59 -2.38 -10.70
N MET A 81 -11.43 -1.62 -11.78
CA MET A 81 -12.35 -0.56 -12.19
C MET A 81 -13.11 -0.93 -13.46
N ALA A 82 -14.33 -0.43 -13.58
CA ALA A 82 -15.09 -0.51 -14.82
C ALA A 82 -14.32 0.21 -15.95
N PHE A 83 -14.25 -0.42 -17.13
CA PHE A 83 -13.52 0.04 -18.32
C PHE A 83 -11.98 -0.04 -18.25
N GLY A 84 -11.39 -0.68 -17.23
CA GLY A 84 -9.94 -0.94 -17.20
C GLY A 84 -9.05 0.26 -16.88
N GLU A 85 -9.60 1.46 -16.74
CA GLU A 85 -8.85 2.65 -16.33
C GLU A 85 -9.12 3.01 -14.88
N VAL A 86 -8.06 3.33 -14.18
CA VAL A 86 -8.11 3.79 -12.79
C VAL A 86 -8.51 5.26 -12.78
N ASP A 87 -9.65 5.56 -12.16
CA ASP A 87 -10.14 6.93 -12.01
C ASP A 87 -10.16 7.32 -10.54
N ILE A 88 -9.37 8.33 -10.17
CA ILE A 88 -9.20 8.78 -8.79
C ILE A 88 -10.52 9.28 -8.21
N MET A 89 -11.33 9.98 -9.01
CA MET A 89 -12.61 10.50 -8.53
C MET A 89 -13.63 9.38 -8.29
N LYS A 90 -13.61 8.32 -9.09
CA LYS A 90 -14.46 7.14 -8.84
C LYS A 90 -14.08 6.41 -7.55
N VAL A 91 -12.78 6.34 -7.24
CA VAL A 91 -12.33 5.80 -5.95
C VAL A 91 -12.83 6.67 -4.80
N VAL A 92 -12.77 7.98 -4.92
CA VAL A 92 -13.33 8.92 -3.92
C VAL A 92 -14.81 8.66 -3.69
N MET A 93 -15.58 8.46 -4.77
CA MET A 93 -17.02 8.19 -4.68
C MET A 93 -17.34 6.85 -4.01
N SER A 94 -16.40 5.89 -3.97
CA SER A 94 -16.54 4.63 -3.25
C SER A 94 -16.25 4.71 -1.76
N LEU A 95 -15.69 5.84 -1.29
CA LEU A 95 -15.32 6.00 0.12
C LEU A 95 -16.53 6.19 1.03
N PRO A 96 -16.47 5.72 2.27
CA PRO A 96 -17.53 5.93 3.24
C PRO A 96 -17.84 7.42 3.45
N GLY A 97 -19.13 7.78 3.38
CA GLY A 97 -19.58 9.17 3.56
C GLY A 97 -19.50 10.04 2.30
N VAL A 98 -19.16 9.46 1.16
CA VAL A 98 -19.24 10.11 -0.16
C VAL A 98 -20.36 9.44 -0.95
N LYS A 99 -21.18 10.23 -1.63
CA LYS A 99 -22.31 9.75 -2.45
C LYS A 99 -22.30 10.45 -3.80
N ALA A 100 -22.28 9.69 -4.88
CA ALA A 100 -22.47 10.23 -6.23
C ALA A 100 -23.89 10.79 -6.39
N VAL A 101 -24.04 11.88 -7.13
CA VAL A 101 -25.34 12.55 -7.34
C VAL A 101 -26.16 11.91 -8.46
N GLY A 102 -25.60 10.92 -9.16
CA GLY A 102 -26.28 10.19 -10.23
C GLY A 102 -25.28 9.39 -11.07
N GLU A 103 -25.80 8.45 -11.87
CA GLU A 103 -24.95 7.55 -12.67
C GLU A 103 -24.17 8.26 -13.79
N ALA A 104 -24.68 9.39 -14.28
CA ALA A 104 -24.05 10.19 -15.33
C ALA A 104 -23.76 11.64 -14.86
N SER A 105 -23.57 11.84 -13.55
CA SER A 105 -23.29 13.13 -12.97
C SER A 105 -21.85 13.20 -12.50
N SER A 106 -21.20 14.30 -12.80
CA SER A 106 -19.86 14.62 -12.31
C SER A 106 -19.83 15.04 -10.83
N GLY A 107 -21.01 15.14 -10.20
CA GLY A 107 -21.16 15.63 -8.84
C GLY A 107 -21.10 14.53 -7.80
N PHE A 108 -20.59 14.84 -6.64
CA PHE A 108 -20.64 14.01 -5.45
C PHE A 108 -20.86 14.86 -4.21
N ASN A 109 -21.52 14.26 -3.24
CA ASN A 109 -21.82 14.86 -1.94
C ASN A 109 -20.97 14.18 -0.88
N VAL A 110 -20.36 14.96 0.00
CA VAL A 110 -19.60 14.46 1.14
C VAL A 110 -20.38 14.79 2.42
N ARG A 111 -20.72 13.77 3.19
CA ARG A 111 -21.46 13.90 4.46
C ARG A 111 -22.72 14.75 4.36
N GLY A 112 -23.42 14.67 3.25
CA GLY A 112 -24.66 15.41 3.01
C GLY A 112 -24.48 16.86 2.55
N GLY A 113 -23.27 17.33 2.35
CA GLY A 113 -23.01 18.63 1.73
C GLY A 113 -23.34 18.63 0.24
N ALA A 114 -23.63 19.79 -0.33
CA ALA A 114 -23.90 19.93 -1.75
C ALA A 114 -22.62 19.83 -2.60
N THR A 115 -22.78 19.50 -3.87
CA THR A 115 -21.65 19.27 -4.79
C THR A 115 -20.75 20.51 -4.93
N ASP A 116 -21.30 21.69 -4.93
CA ASP A 116 -20.60 22.97 -5.02
C ASP A 116 -19.86 23.36 -3.73
N GLN A 117 -20.10 22.62 -2.65
CA GLN A 117 -19.45 22.86 -1.35
C GLN A 117 -18.16 22.05 -1.17
N ASN A 118 -17.74 21.29 -2.17
CA ASN A 118 -16.47 20.58 -2.18
C ASN A 118 -15.37 21.45 -2.81
N LEU A 119 -14.21 21.52 -2.17
CA LEU A 119 -13.02 22.16 -2.72
C LEU A 119 -12.11 21.09 -3.30
N ILE A 120 -11.78 21.22 -4.56
CA ILE A 120 -10.86 20.30 -5.24
C ILE A 120 -9.63 21.08 -5.65
N LEU A 121 -8.47 20.66 -5.18
CA LEU A 121 -7.18 21.27 -5.42
C LEU A 121 -6.27 20.29 -6.17
N PHE A 122 -5.53 20.80 -7.12
CA PHE A 122 -4.42 20.11 -7.77
C PHE A 122 -3.17 20.97 -7.67
N ASN A 123 -2.19 20.52 -6.88
CA ASN A 123 -1.00 21.30 -6.52
C ASN A 123 -1.38 22.73 -6.07
N ASP A 124 -2.25 22.84 -5.08
CA ASP A 124 -2.82 24.09 -4.54
C ASP A 124 -3.71 24.90 -5.52
N GLY A 125 -3.80 24.51 -6.78
CA GLY A 125 -4.67 25.15 -7.77
C GLY A 125 -6.11 24.63 -7.69
N THR A 126 -7.10 25.52 -7.64
CA THR A 126 -8.51 25.14 -7.59
C THR A 126 -9.00 24.56 -8.93
N VAL A 127 -9.55 23.35 -8.88
CA VAL A 127 -10.20 22.69 -10.02
C VAL A 127 -11.71 22.78 -9.86
N TYR A 128 -12.35 23.56 -10.72
CA TYR A 128 -13.80 23.80 -10.65
C TYR A 128 -14.62 22.65 -11.26
N ASN A 129 -14.09 22.00 -12.30
CA ASN A 129 -14.73 20.86 -12.94
C ASN A 129 -13.78 19.66 -12.95
N PRO A 130 -13.89 18.73 -11.99
CA PRO A 130 -12.96 17.62 -11.84
C PRO A 130 -13.21 16.47 -12.82
N THR A 131 -14.26 16.55 -13.62
CA THR A 131 -14.64 15.49 -14.57
C THR A 131 -14.99 16.06 -15.93
N HIS A 132 -14.86 15.23 -16.94
CA HIS A 132 -15.30 15.55 -18.30
C HIS A 132 -16.12 14.42 -18.90
N LEU A 133 -16.64 14.63 -20.10
CA LEU A 133 -17.46 13.68 -20.84
C LEU A 133 -18.64 13.15 -20.00
N PHE A 134 -19.51 14.06 -19.55
CA PHE A 134 -20.68 13.75 -18.72
C PHE A 134 -20.36 13.02 -17.40
N GLY A 135 -19.16 13.22 -16.84
CA GLY A 135 -18.76 12.60 -15.57
C GLY A 135 -18.15 11.22 -15.68
N PHE A 136 -17.95 10.71 -16.89
CA PHE A 136 -17.37 9.40 -17.09
C PHE A 136 -15.87 9.32 -16.75
N PHE A 137 -15.14 10.43 -16.97
CA PHE A 137 -13.71 10.49 -16.74
C PHE A 137 -13.34 11.67 -15.85
N SER A 138 -12.37 11.47 -14.98
CA SER A 138 -11.75 12.58 -14.24
C SER A 138 -10.70 13.29 -15.07
N VAL A 139 -10.43 14.54 -14.72
CA VAL A 139 -9.33 15.33 -15.33
C VAL A 139 -7.95 14.92 -14.80
N PHE A 140 -7.91 14.04 -13.78
CA PHE A 140 -6.70 13.63 -13.10
C PHE A 140 -6.16 12.34 -13.70
N ASN A 141 -5.03 12.43 -14.38
CA ASN A 141 -4.33 11.24 -14.86
C ASN A 141 -3.66 10.52 -13.67
N PRO A 142 -3.98 9.24 -13.40
CA PRO A 142 -3.42 8.49 -12.30
C PRO A 142 -1.89 8.30 -12.37
N ASP A 143 -1.30 8.44 -13.56
CA ASP A 143 0.14 8.35 -13.72
C ASP A 143 0.87 9.64 -13.29
N VAL A 144 0.19 10.76 -13.31
CA VAL A 144 0.73 12.06 -12.86
C VAL A 144 0.52 12.26 -11.35
N VAL A 145 -0.55 11.71 -10.79
CA VAL A 145 -0.90 11.89 -9.38
C VAL A 145 -0.05 10.99 -8.49
N LYS A 146 0.46 11.54 -7.39
CA LYS A 146 1.20 10.85 -6.34
C LYS A 146 0.28 10.35 -5.24
N ASP A 147 -0.45 11.28 -4.65
CA ASP A 147 -1.36 11.04 -3.52
C ASP A 147 -2.51 12.04 -3.53
N MET A 148 -3.52 11.73 -2.74
CA MET A 148 -4.65 12.60 -2.49
C MET A 148 -5.03 12.54 -1.02
N GLU A 149 -5.27 13.70 -0.42
CA GLU A 149 -5.84 13.83 0.92
C GLU A 149 -7.29 14.32 0.82
N LEU A 150 -8.19 13.56 1.41
CA LEU A 150 -9.60 13.91 1.51
C LEU A 150 -9.94 14.31 2.95
N TYR A 151 -10.26 15.58 3.14
CA TYR A 151 -10.75 16.13 4.39
C TYR A 151 -12.27 16.13 4.39
N LYS A 152 -12.87 15.20 5.13
CA LYS A 152 -14.34 15.10 5.29
C LYS A 152 -14.86 15.83 6.53
N SER A 153 -13.97 16.20 7.42
CA SER A 153 -14.24 17.03 8.62
C SER A 153 -12.91 17.62 9.11
N SER A 154 -12.98 18.53 10.07
CA SER A 154 -11.80 19.20 10.64
C SER A 154 -10.89 19.78 9.56
N ILE A 155 -11.53 20.48 8.60
CA ILE A 155 -10.82 21.12 7.49
C ILE A 155 -9.83 22.14 8.07
N PRO A 156 -8.53 22.04 7.76
CA PRO A 156 -7.55 23.03 8.22
C PRO A 156 -7.87 24.44 7.75
N ALA A 157 -7.58 25.44 8.57
CA ALA A 157 -7.90 26.83 8.27
C ALA A 157 -7.21 27.40 7.01
N LYS A 158 -6.17 26.72 6.51
CA LYS A 158 -5.52 27.06 5.24
C LYS A 158 -6.45 26.90 4.02
N TYR A 159 -7.44 26.03 4.14
CA TYR A 159 -8.43 25.79 3.08
C TYR A 159 -9.69 26.59 3.34
N GLY A 160 -9.89 27.66 2.55
CA GLY A 160 -11.07 28.52 2.62
C GLY A 160 -12.07 28.26 1.49
N GLY A 161 -13.25 28.89 1.58
CA GLY A 161 -14.20 29.01 0.48
C GLY A 161 -15.15 27.84 0.26
N ARG A 162 -14.96 26.67 0.92
CA ARG A 162 -15.86 25.51 0.85
C ARG A 162 -16.04 24.90 2.23
N ILE A 163 -17.19 24.27 2.48
CA ILE A 163 -17.58 23.82 3.82
C ILE A 163 -17.83 22.33 3.95
N SER A 164 -17.98 21.59 2.84
CA SER A 164 -18.32 20.16 2.90
C SER A 164 -17.07 19.30 2.95
N SER A 165 -16.17 19.46 2.00
CA SER A 165 -14.92 18.70 1.95
C SER A 165 -13.82 19.44 1.20
N VAL A 166 -12.57 18.96 1.42
CA VAL A 166 -11.42 19.39 0.62
C VAL A 166 -10.72 18.16 0.08
N HIS A 167 -10.46 18.15 -1.21
CA HIS A 167 -9.70 17.17 -1.93
C HIS A 167 -8.39 17.80 -2.37
N ASP A 168 -7.31 17.47 -1.69
CA ASP A 168 -5.97 17.98 -1.99
C ASP A 168 -5.20 16.90 -2.76
N ILE A 169 -5.00 17.13 -4.05
CA ILE A 169 -4.41 16.19 -4.99
C ILE A 169 -3.03 16.70 -5.37
N ASN A 170 -2.01 15.85 -5.13
CA ASN A 170 -0.63 16.20 -5.38
C ASN A 170 -0.06 15.39 -6.55
N SER A 171 0.67 16.05 -7.43
CA SER A 171 1.39 15.39 -8.51
C SER A 171 2.66 14.72 -8.00
N ARG A 172 3.19 13.81 -8.81
CA ARG A 172 4.50 13.22 -8.58
C ARG A 172 5.59 14.25 -8.77
N GLU A 173 6.58 14.18 -7.91
CA GLU A 173 7.82 14.95 -8.06
C GLU A 173 8.72 14.25 -9.08
N GLY A 174 9.44 15.04 -9.86
CA GLY A 174 10.45 14.51 -10.78
C GLY A 174 11.65 13.93 -10.03
N ASN A 175 12.33 12.97 -10.65
CA ASN A 175 13.59 12.43 -10.16
C ASN A 175 14.75 13.16 -10.82
N LYS A 176 15.70 13.66 -10.02
CA LYS A 176 16.92 14.33 -10.53
C LYS A 176 18.06 13.36 -10.89
N GLN A 177 17.94 12.09 -10.53
CA GLN A 177 19.01 11.09 -10.67
C GLN A 177 18.80 10.18 -11.89
N GLU A 178 17.54 9.94 -12.27
CA GLU A 178 17.21 9.03 -13.36
C GLU A 178 16.09 9.62 -14.23
N PHE A 179 16.21 9.45 -15.53
CA PHE A 179 15.13 9.80 -16.45
C PHE A 179 14.03 8.72 -16.35
N GLN A 180 12.82 9.13 -15.97
CA GLN A 180 11.64 8.28 -15.91
C GLN A 180 10.55 8.92 -16.78
N GLY A 181 10.11 8.21 -17.80
CA GLY A 181 9.04 8.60 -18.70
C GLY A 181 8.04 7.49 -18.93
#